data_913461a8efc0dea0da0bfe1646364734
#
_entry.id   913461a8efc0dea0da0bfe1646364734
#
_cell.length_a   1.000
_cell.length_b   1.000
_cell.length_c   1.000
_cell.angle_alpha   90.00
_cell.angle_beta   90.00
_cell.angle_gamma   90.00
#
_symmetry.space_group_name_H-M   'P 1'
#
loop_
_entity.id
_entity.type
_entity.pdbx_description
1 polymer ?
#
loop_
_entity_poly.entity_id
_entity_poly.type
_entity_poly.pdbx_seq_one_letter_code
_entity_poly.pdbx_strand_id
1 'polypeptide(L)'
;FPELFTLELLSIESRKLAPAEAIEKVADYTKRYCAFMEKLAVSYNINIIGGSHPTRMDNGEIRNIAYVFLRDGGVYTQQKLHPTPSERQWWNIKGGTGASVIPTDCGPIGVMICYDSEFPELARHLVNQGALMLFVPFCTDERRGYLRVRYCCHARAV
;
A
#
# COMPACT_ATOMS: atom_id res chain seq x y z
N PHE A 1 -3.54 6.51 5.18
CA PHE A 1 -4.07 5.28 5.79
C PHE A 1 -2.96 4.23 5.90
N PRO A 2 -3.04 3.27 6.85
CA PRO A 2 -2.03 2.23 7.04
C PRO A 2 -2.06 1.15 5.94
N GLU A 3 -1.04 0.28 5.97
CA GLU A 3 -1.02 -0.94 5.16
C GLU A 3 -2.17 -1.86 5.53
N LEU A 4 -2.81 -2.45 4.52
CA LEU A 4 -3.86 -3.48 4.65
C LEU A 4 -5.01 -3.13 5.62
N PHE A 5 -5.27 -1.83 5.88
CA PHE A 5 -6.32 -1.41 6.80
C PHE A 5 -7.72 -1.92 6.40
N THR A 6 -7.91 -2.24 5.14
CA THR A 6 -9.16 -2.82 4.61
C THR A 6 -9.42 -4.26 5.07
N LEU A 7 -8.47 -4.91 5.76
CA LEU A 7 -8.72 -6.20 6.44
C LEU A 7 -9.84 -6.10 7.48
N GLU A 8 -10.10 -4.91 8.02
CA GLU A 8 -11.26 -4.63 8.89
C GLU A 8 -12.60 -5.03 8.24
N LEU A 9 -12.68 -5.05 6.90
CA LEU A 9 -13.88 -5.49 6.18
C LEU A 9 -14.21 -6.96 6.40
N LEU A 10 -13.24 -7.77 6.86
CA LEU A 10 -13.49 -9.15 7.25
C LEU A 10 -14.44 -9.29 8.45
N SER A 11 -14.62 -8.21 9.22
CA SER A 11 -15.57 -8.18 10.34
C SER A 11 -17.03 -8.37 9.92
N ILE A 12 -17.35 -8.12 8.64
CA ILE A 12 -18.69 -8.36 8.08
C ILE A 12 -18.90 -9.81 7.57
N GLU A 13 -17.85 -10.60 7.50
CA GLU A 13 -17.95 -12.00 7.09
C GLU A 13 -18.48 -12.86 8.26
N SER A 14 -19.47 -13.69 7.96
CA SER A 14 -20.16 -14.51 8.97
C SER A 14 -19.43 -15.80 9.34
N ARG A 15 -18.41 -16.17 8.59
CA ARG A 15 -17.64 -17.41 8.79
C ARG A 15 -16.15 -17.15 8.98
N LYS A 16 -15.50 -18.06 9.68
CA LYS A 16 -14.05 -18.06 9.80
C LYS A 16 -13.43 -18.52 8.47
N LEU A 17 -12.59 -17.69 7.87
CA LEU A 17 -11.88 -17.94 6.61
C LEU A 17 -10.46 -18.43 6.88
N ALA A 18 -9.91 -19.24 5.98
CA ALA A 18 -8.48 -19.51 5.95
C ALA A 18 -7.71 -18.24 5.52
N PRO A 19 -6.43 -18.06 5.94
CA PRO A 19 -5.70 -16.82 5.68
C PRO A 19 -5.68 -16.37 4.21
N ALA A 20 -5.38 -17.27 3.28
CA ALA A 20 -5.38 -16.95 1.85
C ALA A 20 -6.80 -16.60 1.33
N GLU A 21 -7.81 -17.35 1.76
CA GLU A 21 -9.21 -17.10 1.39
C GLU A 21 -9.68 -15.73 1.92
N ALA A 22 -9.27 -15.36 3.13
CA ALA A 22 -9.58 -14.06 3.71
C ALA A 22 -9.03 -12.90 2.86
N ILE A 23 -7.77 -13.01 2.42
CA ILE A 23 -7.14 -12.01 1.55
C ILE A 23 -7.84 -11.93 0.18
N GLU A 24 -8.19 -13.07 -0.43
CA GLU A 24 -8.96 -13.10 -1.67
C GLU A 24 -10.32 -12.43 -1.51
N LYS A 25 -10.97 -12.68 -0.37
CA LYS A 25 -12.27 -12.07 -0.05
C LYS A 25 -12.17 -10.56 0.10
N VAL A 26 -11.14 -10.04 0.75
CA VAL A 26 -10.91 -8.59 0.83
C VAL A 26 -10.64 -8.00 -0.56
N ALA A 27 -9.93 -8.72 -1.45
CA ALA A 27 -9.67 -8.26 -2.81
C ALA A 27 -10.96 -8.06 -3.64
N ASP A 28 -12.06 -8.75 -3.32
CA ASP A 28 -13.36 -8.54 -3.98
C ASP A 28 -13.93 -7.12 -3.74
N TYR A 29 -13.47 -6.44 -2.68
CA TYR A 29 -13.91 -5.08 -2.35
C TYR A 29 -13.12 -3.99 -3.10
N THR A 30 -12.09 -4.31 -3.90
CA THR A 30 -11.20 -3.33 -4.55
C THR A 30 -11.98 -2.21 -5.26
N LYS A 31 -12.97 -2.57 -6.10
CA LYS A 31 -13.75 -1.56 -6.86
C LYS A 31 -14.52 -0.60 -5.94
N ARG A 32 -15.14 -1.14 -4.88
CA ARG A 32 -15.91 -0.33 -3.91
C ARG A 32 -14.99 0.57 -3.09
N TYR A 33 -13.86 0.04 -2.66
CA TYR A 33 -12.83 0.78 -1.95
C TYR A 33 -12.31 1.95 -2.80
N CYS A 34 -11.88 1.69 -4.03
CA CYS A 34 -11.37 2.73 -4.93
C CYS A 34 -12.41 3.82 -5.20
N ALA A 35 -13.64 3.44 -5.58
CA ALA A 35 -14.71 4.42 -5.84
C ALA A 35 -15.06 5.27 -4.61
N PHE A 36 -15.05 4.69 -3.42
CA PHE A 36 -15.30 5.41 -2.18
C PHE A 36 -14.18 6.42 -1.86
N MET A 37 -12.92 6.00 -1.94
CA MET A 37 -11.76 6.84 -1.62
C MET A 37 -11.57 7.96 -2.65
N GLU A 38 -11.76 7.69 -3.93
CA GLU A 38 -11.75 8.69 -5.00
C GLU A 38 -12.83 9.76 -4.75
N LYS A 39 -14.06 9.34 -4.44
CA LYS A 39 -15.13 10.26 -4.08
C LYS A 39 -14.77 11.15 -2.89
N LEU A 40 -14.13 10.59 -1.85
CA LEU A 40 -13.67 11.37 -0.71
C LEU A 40 -12.61 12.40 -1.11
N ALA A 41 -11.60 11.99 -1.89
CA ALA A 41 -10.52 12.87 -2.33
C ALA A 41 -11.07 14.09 -3.08
N VAL A 42 -11.97 13.86 -4.04
CA VAL A 42 -12.61 14.93 -4.83
C VAL A 42 -13.55 15.77 -3.96
N SER A 43 -14.45 15.14 -3.18
CA SER A 43 -15.47 15.85 -2.40
C SER A 43 -14.90 16.76 -1.33
N TYR A 44 -13.78 16.35 -0.71
CA TYR A 44 -13.09 17.13 0.33
C TYR A 44 -11.91 17.94 -0.21
N ASN A 45 -11.67 17.89 -1.53
CA ASN A 45 -10.58 18.59 -2.20
C ASN A 45 -9.21 18.31 -1.54
N ILE A 46 -8.89 17.03 -1.29
CA ILE A 46 -7.66 16.58 -0.63
C ILE A 46 -7.02 15.42 -1.41
N ASN A 47 -5.69 15.35 -1.41
CA ASN A 47 -4.98 14.17 -1.86
C ASN A 47 -4.95 13.14 -0.72
N ILE A 48 -5.28 11.88 -1.02
CA ILE A 48 -5.35 10.80 -0.03
C ILE A 48 -4.33 9.72 -0.38
N ILE A 49 -3.37 9.49 0.51
CA ILE A 49 -2.60 8.25 0.49
C ILE A 49 -3.46 7.18 1.15
N GLY A 50 -4.13 6.38 0.33
CA GLY A 50 -5.20 5.46 0.72
C GLY A 50 -4.73 4.21 1.48
N GLY A 51 -3.47 4.18 1.94
CA GLY A 51 -2.90 2.97 2.53
C GLY A 51 -2.68 1.88 1.47
N SER A 52 -2.76 0.62 1.88
CA SER A 52 -2.71 -0.46 0.89
C SER A 52 -3.87 -1.45 1.04
N HIS A 53 -4.12 -2.19 -0.05
CA HIS A 53 -5.25 -3.10 -0.20
C HIS A 53 -4.83 -4.33 -1.01
N PRO A 54 -5.24 -5.55 -0.61
CA PRO A 54 -5.06 -6.73 -1.43
C PRO A 54 -5.86 -6.59 -2.72
N THR A 55 -5.21 -6.71 -3.85
CA THR A 55 -5.86 -6.51 -5.16
C THR A 55 -5.60 -7.70 -6.07
N ARG A 56 -6.67 -8.19 -6.71
CA ARG A 56 -6.58 -9.25 -7.70
C ARG A 56 -6.17 -8.65 -9.04
N MET A 57 -5.07 -9.16 -9.59
CA MET A 57 -4.55 -8.80 -10.91
C MET A 57 -5.27 -9.58 -12.01
N ASP A 58 -5.14 -9.14 -13.27
CA ASP A 58 -5.77 -9.80 -14.43
C ASP A 58 -5.32 -11.26 -14.62
N ASN A 59 -4.10 -11.58 -14.19
CA ASN A 59 -3.57 -12.95 -14.22
C ASN A 59 -4.03 -13.81 -13.02
N GLY A 60 -4.93 -13.28 -12.16
CA GLY A 60 -5.46 -13.95 -10.99
C GLY A 60 -4.58 -13.87 -9.73
N GLU A 61 -3.36 -13.35 -9.82
CA GLU A 61 -2.50 -13.14 -8.65
C GLU A 61 -3.06 -12.08 -7.70
N ILE A 62 -2.82 -12.25 -6.40
CA ILE A 62 -3.09 -11.20 -5.41
C ILE A 62 -1.79 -10.43 -5.13
N ARG A 63 -1.89 -9.09 -5.15
CA ARG A 63 -0.80 -8.19 -4.78
C ARG A 63 -1.27 -7.22 -3.69
N ASN A 64 -0.34 -6.81 -2.85
CA ASN A 64 -0.54 -5.73 -1.88
C ASN A 64 -0.25 -4.41 -2.61
N ILE A 65 -1.29 -3.58 -2.82
CA ILE A 65 -1.20 -2.35 -3.64
C ILE A 65 -1.58 -1.14 -2.80
N ALA A 66 -0.68 -0.16 -2.74
CA ALA A 66 -1.01 1.17 -2.24
C ALA A 66 -1.70 1.98 -3.32
N TYR A 67 -2.75 2.68 -2.93
CA TYR A 67 -3.52 3.58 -3.79
C TYR A 67 -3.34 5.02 -3.35
N VAL A 68 -3.17 5.90 -4.31
CA VAL A 68 -3.10 7.35 -4.11
C VAL A 68 -4.22 8.00 -4.91
N PHE A 69 -5.13 8.65 -4.21
CA PHE A 69 -6.29 9.32 -4.79
C PHE A 69 -6.08 10.83 -4.74
N LEU A 70 -6.05 11.46 -5.89
CA LEU A 70 -5.83 12.89 -5.99
C LEU A 70 -7.16 13.66 -5.97
N ARG A 71 -7.10 14.89 -5.50
CA ARG A 71 -8.25 15.80 -5.43
C ARG A 71 -8.88 16.15 -6.79
N ASP A 72 -8.13 15.97 -7.87
CA ASP A 72 -8.58 16.16 -9.25
C ASP A 72 -9.23 14.90 -9.86
N GLY A 73 -9.34 13.81 -9.11
CA GLY A 73 -9.87 12.53 -9.55
C GLY A 73 -8.80 11.57 -10.10
N GLY A 74 -7.54 11.96 -10.15
CA GLY A 74 -6.44 11.06 -10.53
C GLY A 74 -6.26 9.93 -9.50
N VAL A 75 -6.07 8.69 -9.98
CA VAL A 75 -5.80 7.53 -9.13
C VAL A 75 -4.51 6.87 -9.58
N TYR A 76 -3.56 6.73 -8.67
CA TYR A 76 -2.28 6.09 -8.89
C TYR A 76 -2.11 4.89 -7.98
N THR A 77 -1.27 3.96 -8.39
CA THR A 77 -0.99 2.74 -7.62
C THR A 77 0.49 2.47 -7.50
N GLN A 78 0.88 1.90 -6.35
CA GLN A 78 2.20 1.33 -6.13
C GLN A 78 2.06 -0.07 -5.56
N GLN A 79 2.60 -1.05 -6.24
CA GLN A 79 2.65 -2.44 -5.76
C GLN A 79 3.76 -2.59 -4.72
N LYS A 80 3.50 -3.34 -3.66
CA LYS A 80 4.56 -3.76 -2.72
C LYS A 80 5.57 -4.63 -3.46
N LEU A 81 6.84 -4.21 -3.48
CA LEU A 81 7.89 -4.95 -4.18
C LEU A 81 8.38 -6.14 -3.36
N HIS A 82 8.43 -5.97 -2.04
CA HIS A 82 8.97 -6.95 -1.09
C HIS A 82 7.88 -7.43 -0.12
N PRO A 83 6.98 -8.34 -0.54
CA PRO A 83 6.09 -8.98 0.42
C PRO A 83 6.90 -9.70 1.49
N THR A 84 6.47 -9.59 2.75
CA THR A 84 7.11 -10.30 3.86
C THR A 84 7.03 -11.82 3.66
N PRO A 85 7.88 -12.61 4.35
CA PRO A 85 7.75 -14.07 4.31
C PRO A 85 6.34 -14.56 4.67
N SER A 86 5.68 -13.93 5.67
CA SER A 86 4.32 -14.27 6.07
C SER A 86 3.30 -13.98 4.97
N GLU A 87 3.38 -12.83 4.30
CA GLU A 87 2.50 -12.49 3.18
C GLU A 87 2.63 -13.49 2.02
N ARG A 88 3.86 -13.93 1.73
CA ARG A 88 4.10 -14.94 0.68
C ARG A 88 3.58 -16.32 1.08
N GLN A 89 3.84 -16.74 2.30
CA GLN A 89 3.56 -18.10 2.77
C GLN A 89 2.07 -18.31 3.10
N TRP A 90 1.46 -17.38 3.82
CA TRP A 90 0.11 -17.55 4.35
C TRP A 90 -0.96 -16.90 3.49
N TRP A 91 -0.63 -15.82 2.78
CA TRP A 91 -1.58 -15.03 2.01
C TRP A 91 -1.38 -15.13 0.50
N ASN A 92 -0.34 -15.86 0.07
CA ASN A 92 0.02 -16.03 -1.34
C ASN A 92 0.18 -14.70 -2.11
N ILE A 93 0.54 -13.60 -1.41
CA ILE A 93 0.75 -12.29 -2.03
C ILE A 93 2.04 -12.30 -2.84
N LYS A 94 1.96 -11.83 -4.08
CA LYS A 94 3.10 -11.72 -5.01
C LYS A 94 3.70 -10.32 -4.96
N GLY A 95 5.01 -10.24 -5.19
CA GLY A 95 5.74 -8.97 -5.30
C GLY A 95 5.45 -8.23 -6.60
N GLY A 96 5.55 -6.91 -6.53
CA GLY A 96 5.52 -6.05 -7.71
C GLY A 96 6.82 -6.07 -8.50
N THR A 97 6.84 -5.38 -9.64
CA THR A 97 7.98 -5.40 -10.59
C THR A 97 8.70 -4.07 -10.72
N GLY A 98 8.18 -2.99 -10.13
CA GLY A 98 8.80 -1.67 -10.22
C GLY A 98 8.14 -0.64 -9.34
N ALA A 99 8.81 0.50 -9.18
CA ALA A 99 8.28 1.66 -8.47
C ALA A 99 8.50 2.92 -9.30
N SER A 100 7.53 3.81 -9.25
CA SER A 100 7.57 5.09 -9.95
C SER A 100 7.10 6.21 -9.04
N VAL A 101 7.63 7.40 -9.30
CA VAL A 101 7.18 8.62 -8.67
C VAL A 101 5.78 8.99 -9.15
N ILE A 102 4.94 9.39 -8.22
CA ILE A 102 3.57 9.83 -8.47
C ILE A 102 3.55 11.36 -8.45
N PRO A 103 3.15 12.02 -9.56
CA PRO A 103 3.01 13.46 -9.59
C PRO A 103 1.79 13.88 -8.77
N THR A 104 1.98 14.90 -7.93
CA THR A 104 0.86 15.54 -7.21
C THR A 104 1.02 17.06 -7.27
N ASP A 105 -0.05 17.80 -7.02
CA ASP A 105 0.00 19.25 -6.93
C ASP A 105 0.74 19.77 -5.68
N CYS A 106 1.08 18.88 -4.75
CA CYS A 106 1.93 19.17 -3.58
C CYS A 106 3.40 18.78 -3.81
N GLY A 107 3.77 18.41 -5.04
CA GLY A 107 5.08 17.89 -5.42
C GLY A 107 5.08 16.39 -5.67
N PRO A 108 6.11 15.86 -6.34
CA PRO A 108 6.22 14.44 -6.65
C PRO A 108 6.46 13.60 -5.38
N ILE A 109 5.74 12.50 -5.26
CA ILE A 109 5.83 11.61 -4.10
C ILE A 109 6.25 10.20 -4.49
N GLY A 110 6.89 9.48 -3.57
CA GLY A 110 7.11 8.04 -3.65
C GLY A 110 6.32 7.31 -2.58
N VAL A 111 5.89 6.09 -2.88
CA VAL A 111 5.23 5.21 -1.91
C VAL A 111 6.02 3.91 -1.77
N MET A 112 6.32 3.52 -0.53
CA MET A 112 6.98 2.26 -0.17
C MET A 112 6.11 1.57 0.89
N ILE A 113 5.74 0.32 0.67
CA ILE A 113 4.80 -0.34 1.57
C ILE A 113 5.56 -1.14 2.64
N CYS A 114 5.52 -0.67 3.89
CA CYS A 114 6.01 -1.37 5.08
C CYS A 114 7.44 -1.93 4.91
N TYR A 115 7.57 -3.23 4.64
CA TYR A 115 8.84 -3.94 4.45
C TYR A 115 9.70 -3.36 3.33
N ASP A 116 9.10 -2.71 2.33
CA ASP A 116 9.84 -1.99 1.27
C ASP A 116 10.79 -0.92 1.84
N SER A 117 10.46 -0.32 2.99
CA SER A 117 11.29 0.69 3.65
C SER A 117 12.63 0.16 4.14
N GLU A 118 12.75 -1.14 4.32
CA GLU A 118 13.99 -1.79 4.77
C GLU A 118 15.04 -1.91 3.64
N PHE A 119 14.64 -1.67 2.39
CA PHE A 119 15.49 -1.72 1.19
C PHE A 119 15.88 -0.31 0.75
N PRO A 120 17.11 0.15 1.07
CA PRO A 120 17.54 1.52 0.77
C PRO A 120 17.57 1.82 -0.73
N GLU A 121 17.76 0.80 -1.56
CA GLU A 121 17.80 0.92 -3.01
C GLU A 121 16.48 1.44 -3.56
N LEU A 122 15.36 1.03 -2.99
CA LEU A 122 14.05 1.48 -3.44
C LEU A 122 13.81 2.97 -3.14
N ALA A 123 14.17 3.41 -1.92
CA ALA A 123 14.08 4.83 -1.56
C ALA A 123 14.98 5.67 -2.49
N ARG A 124 16.22 5.24 -2.70
CA ARG A 124 17.16 5.90 -3.61
C ARG A 124 16.63 5.97 -5.04
N HIS A 125 16.03 4.87 -5.52
CA HIS A 125 15.41 4.83 -6.85
C HIS A 125 14.30 5.88 -7.00
N LEU A 126 13.39 5.99 -6.02
CA LEU A 126 12.32 6.98 -6.03
C LEU A 126 12.87 8.42 -5.94
N VAL A 127 13.84 8.67 -5.07
CA VAL A 127 14.48 9.99 -4.95
C VAL A 127 15.20 10.38 -6.22
N ASN A 128 15.91 9.45 -6.87
CA ASN A 128 16.57 9.70 -8.15
C ASN A 128 15.58 10.01 -9.30
N GLN A 129 14.33 9.57 -9.18
CA GLN A 129 13.24 9.94 -10.08
C GLN A 129 12.59 11.29 -9.71
N GLY A 130 13.04 11.93 -8.64
CA GLY A 130 12.58 13.25 -8.22
C GLY A 130 11.53 13.25 -7.09
N ALA A 131 11.31 12.14 -6.39
CA ALA A 131 10.43 12.14 -5.22
C ALA A 131 10.93 13.11 -4.14
N LEU A 132 10.07 14.03 -3.72
CA LEU A 132 10.34 14.99 -2.64
C LEU A 132 9.84 14.48 -1.28
N MET A 133 8.85 13.62 -1.29
CA MET A 133 8.26 13.01 -0.10
C MET A 133 8.12 11.50 -0.30
N LEU A 134 8.43 10.73 0.75
CA LEU A 134 8.23 9.29 0.77
C LEU A 134 7.15 8.94 1.80
N PHE A 135 6.08 8.30 1.34
CA PHE A 135 5.01 7.79 2.20
C PHE A 135 5.20 6.29 2.42
N VAL A 136 5.12 5.88 3.68
CA VAL A 136 5.32 4.48 4.07
C VAL A 136 4.10 3.98 4.86
N PRO A 137 3.02 3.57 4.16
CA PRO A 137 1.93 2.86 4.84
C PRO A 137 2.47 1.54 5.41
N PHE A 138 2.24 1.30 6.70
CA PHE A 138 2.68 0.07 7.34
C PHE A 138 1.70 -0.37 8.43
N CYS A 139 1.72 -1.67 8.72
CA CYS A 139 1.01 -2.30 9.81
C CYS A 139 1.92 -3.36 10.45
N THR A 140 2.08 -3.31 11.75
CA THR A 140 2.82 -4.33 12.51
C THR A 140 2.13 -4.59 13.84
N ASP A 141 2.17 -5.82 14.30
CA ASP A 141 1.61 -6.28 15.56
C ASP A 141 2.61 -6.24 16.73
N GLU A 142 3.91 -6.12 16.42
CA GLU A 142 4.98 -6.13 17.42
C GLU A 142 5.73 -4.79 17.48
N ARG A 143 6.13 -4.38 18.69
CA ARG A 143 6.98 -3.21 18.90
C ARG A 143 8.28 -3.27 18.09
N ARG A 144 8.87 -4.47 17.95
CA ARG A 144 10.10 -4.66 17.16
C ARG A 144 9.87 -4.34 15.69
N GLY A 145 8.76 -4.78 15.11
CA GLY A 145 8.38 -4.45 13.74
C GLY A 145 8.18 -2.95 13.55
N TYR A 146 7.45 -2.30 14.46
CA TYR A 146 7.27 -0.85 14.46
C TYR A 146 8.60 -0.09 14.49
N LEU A 147 9.49 -0.43 15.43
CA LEU A 147 10.79 0.24 15.56
C LEU A 147 11.66 0.06 14.31
N ARG A 148 11.65 -1.13 13.71
CA ARG A 148 12.39 -1.42 12.48
C ARG A 148 11.94 -0.52 11.34
N VAL A 149 10.64 -0.47 11.04
CA VAL A 149 10.11 0.43 10.00
C VAL A 149 10.41 1.89 10.32
N ARG A 150 10.20 2.32 11.57
CA ARG A 150 10.47 3.69 12.00
C ARG A 150 11.94 4.08 11.77
N TYR A 151 12.89 3.25 12.20
CA TYR A 151 14.32 3.56 12.02
C TYR A 151 14.72 3.54 10.55
N CYS A 152 14.16 2.63 9.75
CA CYS A 152 14.36 2.66 8.31
C CYS A 152 13.83 3.95 7.68
N CYS A 153 12.63 4.40 8.04
CA CYS A 153 12.09 5.69 7.56
C CYS A 153 13.00 6.86 7.93
N HIS A 154 13.49 6.92 9.20
CA HIS A 154 14.44 7.97 9.61
C HIS A 154 15.72 7.91 8.76
N ALA A 155 16.27 6.72 8.51
CA ALA A 155 17.46 6.56 7.69
C ALA A 155 17.25 6.87 6.19
N ARG A 156 16.00 6.85 5.70
CA ARG A 156 15.67 7.30 4.32
C ARG A 156 15.52 8.80 4.20
N ALA A 157 15.20 9.50 5.33
CA ALA A 157 14.96 10.93 5.36
C ALA A 157 16.23 11.80 5.50
N VAL A 158 17.42 11.21 5.57
CA VAL A 158 18.73 11.90 5.67
C VAL A 158 19.52 11.78 4.39
#